data_5848ce820aeaf29c999e0fa3f8cce5cc
#
_entry.id   5848ce820aeaf29c999e0fa3f8cce5cc
#
_cell.length_a   1.000
_cell.length_b   1.000
_cell.length_c   1.000
_cell.angle_alpha   90.00
_cell.angle_beta   90.00
_cell.angle_gamma   90.00
#
_symmetry.space_group_name_H-M   'P 1'
#
loop_
_entity.id
_entity.type
_entity.pdbx_description
1 polymer ?
#
loop_
_entity_poly.entity_id
_entity_poly.type
_entity_poly.pdbx_seq_one_letter_code
_entity_poly.pdbx_strand_id
1 'polypeptide(L)'
;MTWQIRQREAELLGEKRGIAIGEKRGEERGEKRGIAIGEERGEKRGIAIGEERGEKRGITIGEKRGKLETARAMLKELPIDQVARFTGLSREELQSLAGEIAPQG
;
A
#
# COMPACT_ATOMS: atom_id res chain seq x y z
N MET A 1 -0.18 71.05 3.61
CA MET A 1 0.85 70.27 2.94
C MET A 1 1.32 69.08 3.74
N THR A 2 1.79 69.25 4.94
CA THR A 2 2.20 68.17 5.82
C THR A 2 1.13 67.13 6.09
N TRP A 3 -0.11 67.52 6.20
CA TRP A 3 -1.25 66.66 6.45
C TRP A 3 -1.51 65.70 5.27
N GLN A 4 -1.46 66.20 4.07
CA GLN A 4 -1.64 65.42 2.85
C GLN A 4 -0.55 64.37 2.65
N ILE A 5 0.68 64.73 2.96
CA ILE A 5 1.83 63.86 2.89
C ILE A 5 1.70 62.72 3.90
N ARG A 6 1.31 63.05 5.13
CA ARG A 6 1.10 62.04 6.17
C ARG A 6 -0.02 61.05 5.83
N GLN A 7 -1.09 61.57 5.25
CA GLN A 7 -2.22 60.77 4.84
C GLN A 7 -1.80 59.81 3.73
N ARG A 8 -1.04 60.28 2.77
CA ARG A 8 -0.55 59.46 1.69
C ARG A 8 0.42 58.37 2.16
N GLU A 9 1.29 58.72 3.11
CA GLU A 9 2.22 57.76 3.70
C GLU A 9 1.45 56.69 4.48
N ALA A 10 0.42 57.06 5.23
CA ALA A 10 -0.41 56.12 5.95
C ALA A 10 -1.13 55.16 5.01
N GLU A 11 -1.63 55.67 3.87
CA GLU A 11 -2.30 54.81 2.87
C GLU A 11 -1.34 53.81 2.27
N LEU A 12 -0.10 54.25 1.91
CA LEU A 12 0.92 53.37 1.36
C LEU A 12 1.35 52.29 2.35
N LEU A 13 1.49 52.67 3.62
CA LEU A 13 1.82 51.70 4.67
C LEU A 13 0.67 50.68 4.85
N GLY A 14 -0.56 51.15 4.78
CA GLY A 14 -1.73 50.28 4.86
C GLY A 14 -1.78 49.28 3.72
N GLU A 15 -1.50 49.74 2.47
CA GLU A 15 -1.45 48.88 1.32
C GLU A 15 -0.35 47.82 1.45
N LYS A 16 0.86 48.23 1.85
CA LYS A 16 1.98 47.30 2.03
C LYS A 16 1.66 46.25 3.08
N ARG A 17 1.06 46.66 4.20
CA ARG A 17 0.66 45.73 5.26
C ARG A 17 -0.41 44.76 4.77
N GLY A 18 -1.37 45.27 4.02
CA GLY A 18 -2.44 44.45 3.45
C GLY A 18 -1.92 43.40 2.49
N ILE A 19 -1.01 43.80 1.62
CA ILE A 19 -0.38 42.88 0.68
C ILE A 19 0.43 41.81 1.43
N ALA A 20 1.24 42.23 2.41
CA ALA A 20 2.06 41.29 3.19
C ALA A 20 1.20 40.27 3.96
N ILE A 21 0.11 40.73 4.59
CA ILE A 21 -0.82 39.86 5.29
C ILE A 21 -1.51 38.90 4.33
N GLY A 22 -1.94 39.43 3.17
CA GLY A 22 -2.60 38.61 2.15
C GLY A 22 -1.68 37.53 1.60
N GLU A 23 -0.44 37.88 1.31
CA GLU A 23 0.57 36.91 0.83
C GLU A 23 0.83 35.84 1.87
N LYS A 24 1.02 36.24 3.12
CA LYS A 24 1.26 35.30 4.21
C LYS A 24 0.10 34.34 4.40
N ARG A 25 -1.12 34.86 4.40
CA ARG A 25 -2.33 34.03 4.52
C ARG A 25 -2.49 33.08 3.35
N GLY A 26 -2.17 33.57 2.14
CA GLY A 26 -2.21 32.77 0.93
C GLY A 26 -1.21 31.62 0.97
N GLU A 27 0.00 31.90 1.42
CA GLU A 27 1.04 30.87 1.57
C GLU A 27 0.64 29.82 2.60
N GLU A 28 0.11 30.26 3.76
CA GLU A 28 -0.34 29.36 4.81
C GLU A 28 -1.48 28.46 4.34
N ARG A 29 -2.45 29.02 3.62
CA ARG A 29 -3.57 28.26 3.07
C ARG A 29 -3.09 27.27 2.01
N GLY A 30 -2.19 27.71 1.14
CA GLY A 30 -1.62 26.86 0.10
C GLY A 30 -0.84 25.71 0.69
N GLU A 31 -0.04 25.97 1.72
CA GLU A 31 0.73 24.96 2.41
C GLU A 31 -0.17 23.92 3.08
N LYS A 32 -1.19 24.39 3.82
CA LYS A 32 -2.14 23.49 4.47
C LYS A 32 -2.90 22.64 3.47
N ARG A 33 -3.32 23.26 2.36
CA ARG A 33 -4.03 22.54 1.30
C ARG A 33 -3.13 21.52 0.64
N GLY A 34 -1.88 21.87 0.38
CA GLY A 34 -0.89 20.97 -0.20
C GLY A 34 -0.63 19.76 0.68
N ILE A 35 -0.47 19.99 1.98
CA ILE A 35 -0.25 18.91 2.95
C ILE A 35 -1.47 17.98 2.98
N ALA A 36 -2.68 18.54 3.05
CA ALA A 36 -3.92 17.75 3.08
C ALA A 36 -4.09 16.90 1.83
N ILE A 37 -3.84 17.49 0.64
CA ILE A 37 -3.92 16.76 -0.62
C ILE A 37 -2.86 15.67 -0.69
N GLY A 38 -1.63 15.98 -0.25
CA GLY A 38 -0.54 15.02 -0.22
C GLY A 38 -0.83 13.83 0.67
N GLU A 39 -1.37 14.09 1.87
CA GLU A 39 -1.75 13.03 2.80
C GLU A 39 -2.85 12.15 2.24
N GLU A 40 -3.88 12.76 1.64
CA GLU A 40 -4.98 12.02 1.03
C GLU A 40 -4.49 11.13 -0.11
N ARG A 41 -3.66 11.69 -1.00
CA ARG A 41 -3.10 10.92 -2.13
C ARG A 41 -2.19 9.79 -1.65
N GLY A 42 -1.37 10.06 -0.63
CA GLY A 42 -0.50 9.06 -0.05
C GLY A 42 -1.28 7.92 0.58
N GLU A 43 -2.34 8.23 1.31
CA GLU A 43 -3.20 7.25 1.93
C GLU A 43 -3.88 6.37 0.88
N LYS A 44 -4.46 6.99 -0.15
CA LYS A 44 -5.12 6.24 -1.23
C LYS A 44 -4.14 5.32 -1.96
N ARG A 45 -2.94 5.84 -2.23
CA ARG A 45 -1.89 5.05 -2.88
C ARG A 45 -1.46 3.87 -2.01
N GLY A 46 -1.28 4.13 -0.72
CA GLY A 46 -0.91 3.08 0.24
C GLY A 46 -1.95 1.97 0.32
N ILE A 47 -3.22 2.34 0.38
CA ILE A 47 -4.33 1.39 0.41
C ILE A 47 -4.35 0.55 -0.87
N ALA A 48 -4.21 1.19 -2.04
CA ALA A 48 -4.21 0.50 -3.32
C ALA A 48 -3.05 -0.49 -3.44
N ILE A 49 -1.84 -0.08 -3.03
CA ILE A 49 -0.67 -0.95 -3.04
C ILE A 49 -0.85 -2.11 -2.07
N GLY A 50 -1.39 -1.84 -0.88
CA GLY A 50 -1.64 -2.85 0.13
C GLY A 50 -2.65 -3.89 -0.34
N GLU A 51 -3.73 -3.46 -0.98
CA GLU A 51 -4.74 -4.35 -1.54
C GLU A 51 -4.15 -5.23 -2.64
N GLU A 52 -3.37 -4.64 -3.54
CA GLU A 52 -2.72 -5.37 -4.63
C GLU A 52 -1.76 -6.44 -4.09
N ARG A 53 -0.92 -6.07 -3.14
CA ARG A 53 0.03 -7.00 -2.52
C ARG A 53 -0.69 -8.11 -1.76
N GLY A 54 -1.75 -7.76 -1.04
CA GLY A 54 -2.55 -8.71 -0.30
C GLY A 54 -3.24 -9.71 -1.22
N GLU A 55 -3.79 -9.22 -2.32
CA GLU A 55 -4.43 -10.07 -3.33
C GLU A 55 -3.44 -11.05 -3.95
N LYS A 56 -2.27 -10.55 -4.38
CA LYS A 56 -1.22 -11.40 -4.95
C LYS A 56 -0.75 -12.46 -3.97
N ARG A 57 -0.55 -12.05 -2.72
CA ARG A 57 -0.13 -12.98 -1.66
C ARG A 57 -1.19 -14.04 -1.41
N GLY A 58 -2.45 -13.62 -1.36
CA GLY A 58 -3.58 -14.53 -1.15
C GLY A 58 -3.70 -15.55 -2.28
N ILE A 59 -3.54 -15.12 -3.53
CA ILE A 59 -3.58 -16.01 -4.70
C ILE A 59 -2.44 -17.02 -4.61
N THR A 60 -1.22 -16.56 -4.32
CA THR A 60 -0.05 -17.43 -4.21
C THR A 60 -0.23 -18.48 -3.11
N ILE A 61 -0.70 -18.04 -1.94
CA ILE A 61 -0.95 -18.94 -0.82
C ILE A 61 -2.05 -19.93 -1.16
N GLY A 62 -3.13 -19.46 -1.81
CA GLY A 62 -4.25 -20.31 -2.22
C GLY A 62 -3.84 -21.36 -3.24
N GLU A 63 -3.04 -20.98 -4.22
CA GLU A 63 -2.52 -21.90 -5.23
C GLU A 63 -1.64 -22.99 -4.60
N LYS A 64 -0.75 -22.57 -3.71
CA LYS A 64 0.13 -23.49 -3.02
C LYS A 64 -0.68 -24.47 -2.15
N ARG A 65 -1.65 -23.96 -1.42
CA ARG A 65 -2.51 -24.77 -0.58
C ARG A 65 -3.31 -25.77 -1.41
N GLY A 66 -3.83 -25.34 -2.55
CA GLY A 66 -4.54 -26.19 -3.49
C GLY A 66 -3.67 -27.32 -4.02
N LYS A 67 -2.44 -27.01 -4.41
CA LYS A 67 -1.47 -28.02 -4.86
C LYS A 67 -1.17 -29.03 -3.76
N LEU A 68 -1.00 -28.57 -2.54
CA LEU A 68 -0.72 -29.45 -1.40
C LEU A 68 -1.91 -30.35 -1.10
N GLU A 69 -3.13 -29.87 -1.18
CA GLU A 69 -4.33 -30.67 -0.98
C GLU A 69 -4.47 -31.74 -2.07
N THR A 70 -4.24 -31.34 -3.32
CA THR A 70 -4.27 -32.26 -4.45
C THR A 70 -3.17 -33.33 -4.31
N ALA A 71 -1.96 -32.90 -3.96
CA ALA A 71 -0.85 -33.83 -3.73
C ALA A 71 -1.15 -34.81 -2.61
N ARG A 72 -1.76 -34.33 -1.55
CA ARG A 72 -2.16 -35.16 -0.41
C ARG A 72 -3.13 -36.25 -0.84
N ALA A 73 -4.10 -35.91 -1.66
CA ALA A 73 -5.05 -36.88 -2.20
C ALA A 73 -4.39 -37.88 -3.13
N MET A 74 -3.46 -37.40 -4.00
CA MET A 74 -2.74 -38.24 -4.95
C MET A 74 -1.81 -39.23 -4.27
N LEU A 75 -1.17 -38.82 -3.16
CA LEU A 75 -0.23 -39.68 -2.43
C LEU A 75 -0.90 -40.91 -1.82
N LYS A 76 -2.21 -40.89 -1.67
CA LYS A 76 -2.95 -42.04 -1.18
C LYS A 76 -2.99 -43.17 -2.19
N GLU A 77 -2.87 -42.83 -3.48
CA GLU A 77 -3.03 -43.80 -4.56
C GLU A 77 -1.80 -43.92 -5.48
N LEU A 78 -0.94 -42.91 -5.51
CA LEU A 78 0.16 -42.81 -6.45
C LEU A 78 1.51 -42.72 -5.75
N PRO A 79 2.59 -43.22 -6.40
CA PRO A 79 3.93 -43.06 -5.86
C PRO A 79 4.38 -41.59 -5.86
N ILE A 80 5.29 -41.26 -4.96
CA ILE A 80 5.82 -39.91 -4.80
C ILE A 80 6.35 -39.33 -6.12
N ASP A 81 7.08 -40.11 -6.91
CA ASP A 81 7.67 -39.65 -8.16
C ASP A 81 6.61 -39.16 -9.16
N GLN A 82 5.47 -39.85 -9.23
CA GLN A 82 4.39 -39.47 -10.12
C GLN A 82 3.69 -38.21 -9.60
N VAL A 83 3.48 -38.11 -8.30
CA VAL A 83 2.85 -36.93 -7.68
C VAL A 83 3.74 -35.70 -7.89
N ALA A 84 5.03 -35.84 -7.75
CA ALA A 84 5.99 -34.77 -8.03
C ALA A 84 5.87 -34.28 -9.47
N ARG A 85 5.73 -35.21 -10.42
CA ARG A 85 5.58 -34.87 -11.82
C ARG A 85 4.31 -34.11 -12.14
N PHE A 86 3.20 -34.53 -11.55
CA PHE A 86 1.89 -33.90 -11.80
C PHE A 86 1.70 -32.57 -11.07
N THR A 87 2.21 -32.44 -9.86
CA THR A 87 2.00 -31.26 -9.05
C THR A 87 3.11 -30.22 -9.15
N GLY A 88 4.31 -30.64 -9.57
CA GLY A 88 5.47 -29.77 -9.60
C GLY A 88 6.07 -29.50 -8.23
N LEU A 89 5.59 -30.19 -7.20
CA LEU A 89 6.14 -30.06 -5.84
C LEU A 89 7.44 -30.82 -5.71
N SER A 90 8.31 -30.37 -4.82
CA SER A 90 9.58 -31.05 -4.58
C SER A 90 9.34 -32.35 -3.85
N ARG A 91 10.30 -33.25 -4.02
CA ARG A 91 10.27 -34.55 -3.34
C ARG A 91 10.24 -34.38 -1.83
N GLU A 92 10.99 -33.42 -1.33
CA GLU A 92 11.05 -33.10 0.09
C GLU A 92 9.69 -32.66 0.65
N GLU A 93 9.00 -31.80 -0.09
CA GLU A 93 7.68 -31.33 0.27
C GLU A 93 6.69 -32.50 0.30
N LEU A 94 6.79 -33.40 -0.68
CA LEU A 94 5.93 -34.56 -0.76
C LEU A 94 6.21 -35.59 0.34
N GLN A 95 7.47 -35.76 0.70
CA GLN A 95 7.84 -36.66 1.80
C GLN A 95 7.28 -36.11 3.11
N SER A 96 7.34 -34.82 3.29
CA SER A 96 6.74 -34.17 4.47
C SER A 96 5.23 -34.39 4.53
N LEU A 97 4.55 -34.27 3.39
CA LEU A 97 3.11 -34.52 3.30
C LEU A 97 2.78 -36.02 3.55
N ALA A 98 3.59 -36.90 2.99
CA ALA A 98 3.40 -38.33 3.18
C ALA A 98 3.54 -38.70 4.65
N GLY A 99 4.47 -38.05 5.36
CA GLY A 99 4.63 -38.24 6.79
C GLY A 99 3.39 -37.83 7.60
N GLU A 100 2.73 -36.77 7.15
CA GLU A 100 1.49 -36.31 7.80
C GLU A 100 0.33 -37.25 7.53
N ILE A 101 0.28 -37.84 6.35
CA ILE A 101 -0.81 -38.73 5.92
C ILE A 101 -0.60 -40.16 6.42
N ALA A 102 0.64 -40.54 6.65
CA ALA A 102 0.99 -41.91 6.99
C ALA A 102 0.12 -42.40 8.14
N PRO A 103 -0.57 -43.54 7.97
CA PRO A 103 -1.42 -44.08 9.00
C PRO A 103 -0.60 -44.38 10.24
N GLN A 104 -1.11 -43.93 11.32
CA GLN A 104 -0.45 -44.09 12.60
C GLN A 104 -0.77 -45.45 13.17
N GLY A 105 0.18 -46.28 13.12
CA GLY A 105 0.07 -47.62 13.62
C GLY A 105 -0.31 -48.60 12.59
#